data_4f8ac8ef93c98a75cfd39671ebfce500
#
_entry.id   4f8ac8ef93c98a75cfd39671ebfce500
#
_cell.length_a   1.000
_cell.length_b   1.000
_cell.length_c   1.000
_cell.angle_alpha   90.00
_cell.angle_beta   90.00
_cell.angle_gamma   90.00
#
_symmetry.space_group_name_H-M   'P 1'
#
loop_
_entity.id
_entity.type
_entity.pdbx_description
1 polymer ?
#
loop_
_entity_poly.entity_id
_entity_poly.type
_entity_poly.pdbx_seq_one_letter_code
_entity_poly.pdbx_strand_id
1 'polypeptide(L)'
;IPASADIRTKAFDDAPVRIALAFDGDPAKLTMQDQLHRELARMVSGRDLPFATLMYTWGDDKFSVDDVVTNPYTGRIRSLVVERGDEHLGRWQTYSRDIARDYEKAFGEPPGRLIGIAIMSDGDNTRSKFTAWYGDIRLETEGVPTTTAAK
;
A
#
# COMPACT_ATOMS: atom_id res chain seq x y z
N ILE A 1 7.89 6.12 15.01
CA ILE A 1 8.07 6.45 13.58
C ILE A 1 9.16 7.51 13.44
N PRO A 2 10.10 7.39 12.49
CA PRO A 2 11.11 8.40 12.29
C PRO A 2 10.48 9.77 12.03
N ALA A 3 10.81 10.78 12.83
CA ALA A 3 10.23 12.12 12.70
C ALA A 3 10.55 12.80 11.34
N SER A 4 11.56 12.32 10.64
CA SER A 4 11.92 12.77 9.30
C SER A 4 11.21 12.02 8.18
N ALA A 5 10.52 10.91 8.45
CA ALA A 5 9.79 10.15 7.44
C ALA A 5 8.66 10.99 6.84
N ASP A 6 8.53 10.97 5.53
CA ASP A 6 7.45 11.63 4.81
C ASP A 6 7.20 10.93 3.48
N ILE A 7 6.20 10.09 3.45
CA ILE A 7 5.83 9.28 2.28
C ILE A 7 5.38 10.09 1.05
N ARG A 8 5.30 11.43 1.17
CA ARG A 8 5.04 12.35 0.05
C ARG A 8 6.30 12.68 -0.74
N THR A 9 7.49 12.42 -0.18
CA THR A 9 8.75 12.89 -0.76
C THR A 9 9.70 11.73 -1.01
N LYS A 10 10.39 11.75 -2.16
CA LYS A 10 11.37 10.71 -2.53
C LYS A 10 12.50 10.52 -1.52
N ALA A 11 12.93 11.62 -0.89
CA ALA A 11 14.07 11.60 0.00
C ALA A 11 13.76 11.01 1.38
N PHE A 12 12.49 10.92 1.75
CA PHE A 12 12.04 10.51 3.07
C PHE A 12 10.89 9.51 3.04
N ASP A 13 10.71 8.82 1.89
CA ASP A 13 9.64 7.83 1.65
C ASP A 13 9.88 6.54 2.44
N ASP A 14 9.88 6.66 3.76
CA ASP A 14 9.99 5.55 4.69
C ASP A 14 8.68 5.31 5.45
N ALA A 15 8.38 4.06 5.70
CA ALA A 15 7.34 3.64 6.62
C ALA A 15 7.63 2.26 7.22
N PRO A 16 7.46 2.10 8.55
CA PRO A 16 7.78 0.83 9.21
C PRO A 16 6.87 -0.31 8.80
N VAL A 17 5.62 -0.01 8.42
CA VAL A 17 4.63 -1.01 8.05
C VAL A 17 3.92 -0.57 6.78
N ARG A 18 3.98 -1.42 5.76
CA ARG A 18 3.19 -1.32 4.54
C ARG A 18 2.65 -2.68 4.14
N ILE A 19 1.38 -2.72 3.75
CA ILE A 19 0.78 -3.87 3.06
C ILE A 19 0.41 -3.40 1.67
N ALA A 20 1.05 -3.95 0.65
CA ALA A 20 0.83 -3.59 -0.74
C ALA A 20 -0.14 -4.57 -1.40
N LEU A 21 -1.16 -4.04 -2.03
CA LEU A 21 -2.17 -4.75 -2.81
C LEU A 21 -1.98 -4.40 -4.28
N ALA A 22 -1.59 -5.38 -5.07
CA ALA A 22 -1.34 -5.23 -6.50
C ALA A 22 -2.58 -5.58 -7.33
N PHE A 23 -2.95 -4.69 -8.24
CA PHE A 23 -4.13 -4.85 -9.07
C PHE A 23 -3.78 -4.92 -10.55
N ASP A 24 -4.54 -5.75 -11.25
CA ASP A 24 -4.58 -5.81 -12.71
C ASP A 24 -5.44 -4.66 -13.26
N GLY A 25 -5.30 -4.35 -14.54
CA GLY A 25 -6.09 -3.33 -15.20
C GLY A 25 -5.69 -3.16 -16.66
N ASP A 26 -6.38 -2.25 -17.35
CA ASP A 26 -6.15 -1.98 -18.76
C ASP A 26 -4.97 -1.02 -18.96
N PRO A 27 -3.83 -1.48 -19.51
CA PRO A 27 -2.67 -0.62 -19.77
C PRO A 27 -2.96 0.59 -20.67
N ALA A 28 -4.00 0.54 -21.50
CA ALA A 28 -4.37 1.66 -22.36
C ALA A 28 -4.89 2.88 -21.56
N LYS A 29 -5.30 2.68 -20.31
CA LYS A 29 -5.70 3.75 -19.39
C LYS A 29 -4.54 4.43 -18.67
N LEU A 30 -3.33 3.92 -18.82
CA LEU A 30 -2.15 4.50 -18.20
C LEU A 30 -1.73 5.78 -18.93
N THR A 31 -1.19 6.74 -18.18
CA THR A 31 -0.52 7.90 -18.77
C THR A 31 0.70 7.45 -19.56
N MET A 32 1.15 8.25 -20.53
CA MET A 32 2.39 7.96 -21.28
C MET A 32 3.59 7.78 -20.34
N GLN A 33 3.65 8.55 -19.26
CA GLN A 33 4.72 8.45 -18.28
C GLN A 33 4.67 7.09 -17.53
N ASP A 34 3.48 6.66 -17.08
CA ASP A 34 3.33 5.38 -16.41
C ASP A 34 3.59 4.20 -17.34
N GLN A 35 3.19 4.30 -18.60
CA GLN A 35 3.52 3.31 -19.65
C GLN A 35 5.03 3.19 -19.83
N LEU A 36 5.73 4.31 -19.94
CA LEU A 36 7.19 4.34 -20.08
C LEU A 36 7.88 3.72 -18.86
N HIS A 37 7.45 4.08 -17.65
CA HIS A 37 7.99 3.50 -16.41
C HIS A 37 7.80 1.97 -16.37
N ARG A 38 6.64 1.50 -16.80
CA ARG A 38 6.32 0.08 -16.87
C ARG A 38 7.23 -0.66 -17.86
N GLU A 39 7.43 -0.11 -19.05
CA GLU A 39 8.33 -0.70 -20.06
C GLU A 39 9.79 -0.72 -19.61
N LEU A 40 10.28 0.35 -18.98
CA LEU A 40 11.62 0.38 -18.42
C LEU A 40 11.80 -0.65 -17.32
N ALA A 41 10.85 -0.76 -16.41
CA ALA A 41 10.88 -1.76 -15.34
C ALA A 41 10.87 -3.19 -15.90
N ARG A 42 10.07 -3.45 -16.94
CA ARG A 42 10.05 -4.74 -17.64
C ARG A 42 11.39 -5.07 -18.28
N MET A 43 12.03 -4.10 -18.92
CA MET A 43 13.37 -4.29 -19.52
C MET A 43 14.43 -4.64 -18.48
N VAL A 44 14.36 -4.04 -17.29
CA VAL A 44 15.36 -4.23 -16.23
C VAL A 44 15.10 -5.49 -15.41
N SER A 45 13.84 -5.75 -15.02
CA SER A 45 13.46 -6.83 -14.11
C SER A 45 12.92 -8.07 -14.80
N GLY A 46 12.56 -7.97 -16.08
CA GLY A 46 11.88 -9.05 -16.83
C GLY A 46 10.43 -9.28 -16.36
N ARG A 47 9.88 -8.42 -15.52
CA ARG A 47 8.53 -8.55 -14.95
C ARG A 47 7.67 -7.35 -15.27
N ASP A 48 6.39 -7.59 -15.52
CA ASP A 48 5.41 -6.52 -15.65
C ASP A 48 5.07 -5.95 -14.27
N LEU A 49 5.07 -4.62 -14.17
CA LEU A 49 4.53 -3.94 -13.00
C LEU A 49 3.00 -4.10 -12.96
N PRO A 50 2.40 -4.16 -11.76
CA PRO A 50 0.96 -4.07 -11.61
C PRO A 50 0.39 -2.81 -12.29
N PHE A 51 -0.87 -2.87 -12.71
CA PHE A 51 -1.57 -1.69 -13.23
C PHE A 51 -1.68 -0.60 -12.16
N ALA A 52 -1.99 -1.00 -10.92
CA ALA A 52 -2.01 -0.11 -9.77
C ALA A 52 -1.63 -0.88 -8.50
N THR A 53 -1.11 -0.15 -7.51
CA THR A 53 -0.80 -0.68 -6.19
C THR A 53 -1.39 0.25 -5.13
N LEU A 54 -2.30 -0.28 -4.32
CA LEU A 54 -2.77 0.37 -3.10
C LEU A 54 -1.93 -0.13 -1.93
N MET A 55 -1.39 0.77 -1.14
CA MET A 55 -0.62 0.44 0.06
C MET A 55 -1.37 0.89 1.30
N TYR A 56 -1.65 -0.01 2.22
CA TYR A 56 -2.02 0.35 3.58
C TYR A 56 -0.75 0.65 4.35
N THR A 57 -0.66 1.86 4.91
CA THR A 57 0.60 2.37 5.45
C THR A 57 0.41 2.92 6.86
N TRP A 58 1.36 2.63 7.74
CA TRP A 58 1.50 3.33 9.02
C TRP A 58 2.35 4.60 8.80
N GLY A 59 1.70 5.75 8.84
CA GLY A 59 2.34 7.05 8.63
C GLY A 59 2.89 7.68 9.91
N ASP A 60 3.56 8.81 9.76
CA ASP A 60 3.95 9.66 10.89
C ASP A 60 2.81 10.57 11.36
N ASP A 61 3.09 11.45 12.33
CA ASP A 61 2.10 12.37 12.92
C ASP A 61 1.59 13.45 11.95
N LYS A 62 2.24 13.65 10.80
CA LYS A 62 1.84 14.64 9.79
C LYS A 62 0.61 14.21 8.99
N PHE A 63 0.24 12.94 9.10
CA PHE A 63 -0.90 12.37 8.38
C PHE A 63 -2.11 12.18 9.30
N SER A 64 -3.26 12.09 8.68
CA SER A 64 -4.49 11.62 9.31
C SER A 64 -4.81 10.20 8.83
N VAL A 65 -5.49 9.43 9.67
CA VAL A 65 -6.04 8.15 9.22
C VAL A 65 -6.98 8.41 8.04
N ASP A 66 -6.91 7.53 7.05
CA ASP A 66 -7.62 7.64 5.78
C ASP A 66 -7.11 8.71 4.80
N ASP A 67 -5.99 9.38 5.10
CA ASP A 67 -5.30 10.19 4.08
C ASP A 67 -4.81 9.30 2.93
N VAL A 68 -4.98 9.82 1.70
CA VAL A 68 -4.47 9.19 0.49
C VAL A 68 -3.26 9.97 0.01
N VAL A 69 -2.13 9.30 -0.10
CA VAL A 69 -0.87 9.88 -0.55
C VAL A 69 -0.44 9.23 -1.86
N THR A 70 -0.23 10.06 -2.88
CA THR A 70 0.29 9.59 -4.16
C THR A 70 1.80 9.40 -4.05
N ASN A 71 2.29 8.27 -4.54
CA ASN A 71 3.73 8.00 -4.57
C ASN A 71 4.46 9.04 -5.44
N PRO A 72 5.61 9.56 -5.00
CA PRO A 72 6.33 10.62 -5.73
C PRO A 72 6.94 10.19 -7.07
N TYR A 73 6.92 8.90 -7.39
CA TYR A 73 7.46 8.38 -8.67
C TYR A 73 6.36 8.10 -9.70
N THR A 74 5.17 7.71 -9.26
CA THR A 74 4.06 7.32 -10.16
C THR A 74 2.70 7.54 -9.51
N GLY A 75 1.72 7.96 -10.29
CA GLY A 75 0.32 8.06 -9.87
C GLY A 75 -0.37 6.70 -9.67
N ARG A 76 0.29 5.61 -10.08
CA ARG A 76 -0.28 4.25 -10.00
C ARG A 76 0.07 3.51 -8.71
N ILE A 77 0.81 4.14 -7.81
CA ILE A 77 1.04 3.67 -6.44
C ILE A 77 0.47 4.72 -5.49
N ARG A 78 -0.43 4.31 -4.62
CA ARG A 78 -1.03 5.20 -3.62
C ARG A 78 -1.06 4.54 -2.26
N SER A 79 -0.69 5.32 -1.24
CA SER A 79 -0.76 4.91 0.15
C SER A 79 -2.04 5.44 0.78
N LEU A 80 -2.78 4.58 1.45
CA LEU A 80 -3.85 4.94 2.36
C LEU A 80 -3.33 4.75 3.78
N VAL A 81 -3.33 5.83 4.55
CA VAL A 81 -2.85 5.80 5.94
C VAL A 81 -3.89 5.11 6.82
N VAL A 82 -3.55 3.96 7.38
CA VAL A 82 -4.43 3.19 8.27
C VAL A 82 -4.09 3.38 9.74
N GLU A 83 -2.87 3.82 10.03
CA GLU A 83 -2.39 4.15 11.37
C GLU A 83 -1.34 5.25 11.26
N ARG A 84 -1.14 6.02 12.34
CA ARG A 84 -0.18 7.13 12.38
C ARG A 84 0.49 7.29 13.73
N GLY A 85 1.67 7.92 13.70
CA GLY A 85 2.39 8.32 14.90
C GLY A 85 2.78 7.15 15.80
N ASP A 86 3.05 7.46 17.06
CA ASP A 86 3.67 6.55 18.01
C ASP A 86 2.69 6.00 19.07
N GLU A 87 1.44 6.47 19.10
CA GLU A 87 0.48 6.15 20.17
C GLU A 87 0.23 4.64 20.32
N HIS A 88 0.22 3.92 19.21
CA HIS A 88 -0.09 2.49 19.18
C HIS A 88 1.14 1.58 19.01
N LEU A 89 2.35 2.13 19.11
CA LEU A 89 3.58 1.32 19.06
C LEU A 89 3.64 0.30 20.20
N GLY A 90 4.29 -0.84 19.93
CA GLY A 90 4.45 -1.91 20.91
C GLY A 90 3.19 -2.71 21.22
N ARG A 91 2.13 -2.53 20.45
CA ARG A 91 0.86 -3.26 20.58
C ARG A 91 0.41 -3.79 19.24
N TRP A 92 -0.18 -4.98 19.23
CA TRP A 92 -0.86 -5.50 18.05
C TRP A 92 -2.09 -4.63 17.73
N GLN A 93 -2.18 -4.26 16.45
CA GLN A 93 -3.34 -3.57 15.89
C GLN A 93 -4.04 -4.49 14.90
N THR A 94 -5.35 -4.41 14.83
CA THR A 94 -6.16 -5.17 13.87
C THR A 94 -7.02 -4.22 13.06
N TYR A 95 -6.97 -4.37 11.75
CA TYR A 95 -7.73 -3.54 10.81
C TYR A 95 -8.61 -4.42 9.95
N SER A 96 -9.82 -3.93 9.68
CA SER A 96 -10.72 -4.49 8.67
C SER A 96 -11.00 -3.40 7.65
N ARG A 97 -10.72 -3.69 6.37
CA ARG A 97 -10.82 -2.70 5.29
C ARG A 97 -11.62 -3.25 4.13
N ASP A 98 -12.47 -2.41 3.57
CA ASP A 98 -13.11 -2.64 2.28
C ASP A 98 -12.15 -2.21 1.16
N ILE A 99 -11.50 -3.20 0.55
CA ILE A 99 -10.45 -2.97 -0.45
C ILE A 99 -11.00 -2.25 -1.68
N ALA A 100 -12.23 -2.57 -2.11
CA ALA A 100 -12.81 -1.95 -3.31
C ALA A 100 -13.08 -0.47 -3.07
N ARG A 101 -13.70 -0.14 -1.94
CA ARG A 101 -13.98 1.24 -1.53
C ARG A 101 -12.69 2.04 -1.32
N ASP A 102 -11.68 1.46 -0.69
CA ASP A 102 -10.40 2.11 -0.46
C ASP A 102 -9.65 2.37 -1.76
N TYR A 103 -9.74 1.43 -2.71
CA TYR A 103 -9.16 1.62 -4.04
C TYR A 103 -9.88 2.74 -4.80
N GLU A 104 -11.22 2.74 -4.82
CA GLU A 104 -11.99 3.82 -5.46
C GLU A 104 -11.68 5.19 -4.84
N LYS A 105 -11.57 5.27 -3.51
CA LYS A 105 -11.15 6.48 -2.80
C LYS A 105 -9.76 6.93 -3.25
N ALA A 106 -8.84 5.98 -3.39
CA ALA A 106 -7.47 6.28 -3.76
C ALA A 106 -7.31 6.67 -5.23
N PHE A 107 -7.94 5.96 -6.16
CA PHE A 107 -7.67 6.11 -7.60
C PHE A 107 -8.79 6.79 -8.38
N GLY A 108 -9.99 6.94 -7.81
CA GLY A 108 -11.16 7.52 -8.49
C GLY A 108 -11.78 6.60 -9.55
N GLU A 109 -11.43 5.33 -9.54
CA GLU A 109 -11.92 4.30 -10.46
C GLU A 109 -12.11 2.97 -9.72
N PRO A 110 -13.00 2.08 -10.17
CA PRO A 110 -13.13 0.76 -9.55
C PRO A 110 -11.85 -0.09 -9.74
N PRO A 111 -11.53 -0.96 -8.77
CA PRO A 111 -10.36 -1.83 -8.88
C PRO A 111 -10.52 -2.87 -9.99
N GLY A 112 -9.41 -3.25 -10.60
CA GLY A 112 -9.32 -4.49 -11.33
C GLY A 112 -9.21 -5.69 -10.39
N ARG A 113 -8.78 -6.83 -10.93
CA ARG A 113 -8.56 -8.02 -10.13
C ARG A 113 -7.33 -7.84 -9.23
N LEU A 114 -7.47 -8.20 -7.95
CA LEU A 114 -6.32 -8.32 -7.05
C LEU A 114 -5.43 -9.49 -7.52
N ILE A 115 -4.16 -9.20 -7.82
CA ILE A 115 -3.20 -10.17 -8.37
C ILE A 115 -2.04 -10.47 -7.43
N GLY A 116 -1.89 -9.71 -6.35
CA GLY A 116 -0.84 -9.95 -5.38
C GLY A 116 -0.98 -9.14 -4.10
N ILE A 117 -0.39 -9.68 -3.05
CA ILE A 117 -0.25 -9.02 -1.74
C ILE A 117 1.22 -9.12 -1.33
N ALA A 118 1.77 -8.03 -0.81
CA ALA A 118 3.12 -8.01 -0.27
C ALA A 118 3.16 -7.21 1.04
N ILE A 119 4.11 -7.53 1.88
CA ILE A 119 4.45 -6.76 3.09
C ILE A 119 5.79 -6.07 2.85
N MET A 120 5.93 -4.85 3.37
CA MET A 120 7.16 -4.08 3.23
C MET A 120 7.41 -3.24 4.49
N SER A 121 8.66 -3.19 4.91
CA SER A 121 9.17 -2.29 5.93
C SER A 121 10.36 -1.56 5.36
N ASP A 122 10.34 -0.24 5.41
CA ASP A 122 11.31 0.60 4.72
C ASP A 122 11.79 1.73 5.62
N GLY A 123 13.12 1.87 5.75
CA GLY A 123 13.79 2.84 6.61
C GLY A 123 15.13 3.32 6.07
N ASP A 124 15.42 3.08 4.79
CA ASP A 124 16.71 3.36 4.20
C ASP A 124 16.91 4.85 3.84
N ASN A 125 15.86 5.53 3.45
CA ASN A 125 15.87 6.95 3.12
C ASN A 125 16.20 7.84 4.33
N THR A 126 15.65 7.50 5.49
CA THR A 126 15.91 8.22 6.75
C THR A 126 17.05 7.61 7.56
N ARG A 127 17.66 6.50 7.09
CA ARG A 127 18.66 5.70 7.81
C ARG A 127 18.19 5.27 9.19
N SER A 128 16.90 4.98 9.30
CA SER A 128 16.25 4.60 10.55
C SER A 128 16.32 3.10 10.77
N LYS A 129 16.30 2.70 12.05
CA LYS A 129 16.21 1.31 12.46
C LYS A 129 14.93 1.11 13.26
N PHE A 130 14.14 0.15 12.85
CA PHE A 130 12.92 -0.27 13.54
C PHE A 130 12.69 -1.76 13.33
N THR A 131 11.73 -2.30 14.04
CA THR A 131 11.24 -3.67 13.85
C THR A 131 9.74 -3.62 13.70
N ALA A 132 9.23 -4.34 12.71
CA ALA A 132 7.80 -4.48 12.47
C ALA A 132 7.40 -5.95 12.49
N TRP A 133 6.20 -6.22 12.96
CA TRP A 133 5.61 -7.55 12.98
C TRP A 133 4.30 -7.51 12.20
N TYR A 134 4.10 -8.53 11.38
CA TYR A 134 2.88 -8.71 10.59
C TYR A 134 2.19 -9.97 11.06
N GLY A 135 0.89 -9.87 11.30
CA GLY A 135 0.05 -11.00 11.68
C GLY A 135 -0.69 -11.60 10.48
N ASP A 136 -1.82 -12.25 10.78
CA ASP A 136 -2.67 -12.86 9.76
C ASP A 136 -3.24 -11.82 8.80
N ILE A 137 -3.13 -12.07 7.50
CA ILE A 137 -3.82 -11.33 6.45
C ILE A 137 -4.89 -12.25 5.88
N ARG A 138 -6.16 -11.85 5.98
CA ARG A 138 -7.31 -12.60 5.47
C ARG A 138 -8.03 -11.77 4.42
N LEU A 139 -8.38 -12.42 3.31
CA LEU A 139 -9.24 -11.86 2.29
C LEU A 139 -10.61 -12.52 2.44
N GLU A 140 -11.62 -11.68 2.57
CA GLU A 140 -13.01 -12.12 2.64
C GLU A 140 -13.77 -11.53 1.46
N THR A 141 -14.65 -12.33 0.85
CA THR A 141 -15.58 -11.84 -0.17
C THR A 141 -16.91 -11.56 0.49
N GLU A 142 -17.53 -10.42 0.21
CA GLU A 142 -18.88 -10.15 0.69
C GLU A 142 -19.83 -11.24 0.20
N GLY A 143 -20.58 -11.83 1.13
CA GLY A 143 -21.70 -12.74 0.83
C GLY A 143 -21.44 -14.23 0.97
N VAL A 144 -20.28 -14.70 1.40
CA VAL A 144 -20.09 -16.10 1.79
C VAL A 144 -20.03 -16.20 3.32
N PRO A 145 -21.05 -16.75 4.00
CA PRO A 145 -20.96 -17.02 5.43
C PRO A 145 -19.82 -17.99 5.67
N THR A 146 -18.81 -17.57 6.41
CA THR A 146 -17.75 -18.48 6.86
C THR A 146 -18.36 -19.48 7.81
N THR A 147 -18.60 -20.70 7.33
CA THR A 147 -18.94 -21.82 8.21
C THR A 147 -17.71 -22.13 9.03
N THR A 148 -17.66 -21.60 10.23
CA THR A 148 -16.66 -21.99 11.22
C THR A 148 -16.87 -23.44 11.54
N ALA A 149 -16.05 -24.32 10.99
CA ALA A 149 -16.00 -25.71 11.44
C ALA A 149 -15.37 -25.69 12.83
N ALA A 150 -16.24 -25.81 13.86
CA ALA A 150 -15.81 -26.11 15.20
C ALA A 150 -15.17 -27.51 15.21
N LYS A 151 -13.93 -27.59 15.68
CA LYS A 151 -13.31 -28.81 16.19
C LYS A 151 -12.84 -28.53 17.61
#